data_ecb8b05e37f1cd2081a7495745444795
#
_entry.id   ecb8b05e37f1cd2081a7495745444795
#
_cell.length_a   1.000
_cell.length_b   1.000
_cell.length_c   1.000
_cell.angle_alpha   90.00
_cell.angle_beta   90.00
_cell.angle_gamma   90.00
#
_symmetry.space_group_name_H-M   'P 1'
#
loop_
_entity.id
_entity.type
_entity.pdbx_description
1 polymer ?
#
loop_
_entity_poly.entity_id
_entity_poly.type
_entity_poly.pdbx_seq_one_letter_code
_entity_poly.pdbx_strand_id
1 'polypeptide(L)'
;MKQISIEERSIQLARYIIDSKDTVRGAAKKFGISKSTVHKDVSERLKKINPSLAREVRIVLDENKAERHIRGGMATKLKYS
;
A
#
# COMPACT_ATOMS: atom_id res chain seq x y z
N MET A 1 -0.92 -26.42 7.61
CA MET A 1 -0.64 -25.15 7.12
C MET A 1 -0.52 -24.09 8.16
N LYS A 2 0.48 -23.33 8.04
CA LYS A 2 0.75 -22.37 9.03
C LYS A 2 0.05 -21.09 8.81
N GLN A 3 -0.40 -20.47 9.88
CA GLN A 3 -1.01 -19.18 9.77
C GLN A 3 0.04 -18.14 9.99
N ILE A 4 0.04 -17.14 9.15
CA ILE A 4 0.97 -16.05 9.28
C ILE A 4 0.43 -15.07 10.30
N SER A 5 1.28 -14.57 11.17
CA SER A 5 0.85 -13.60 12.16
C SER A 5 0.52 -12.30 11.45
N ILE A 6 -0.22 -11.44 12.12
CA ILE A 6 -0.58 -10.14 11.55
C ILE A 6 0.66 -9.35 11.24
N GLU A 7 1.67 -9.46 12.08
CA GLU A 7 2.92 -8.75 11.86
C GLU A 7 3.59 -9.20 10.57
N GLU A 8 3.71 -10.51 10.40
CA GLU A 8 4.32 -11.04 9.20
C GLU A 8 3.53 -10.68 7.97
N ARG A 9 2.22 -10.78 8.06
CA ARG A 9 1.38 -10.46 6.93
C ARG A 9 1.53 -9.01 6.52
N SER A 10 1.56 -8.12 7.50
CA SER A 10 1.71 -6.69 7.23
C SER A 10 3.02 -6.42 6.51
N ILE A 11 4.08 -7.06 6.96
CA ILE A 11 5.38 -6.88 6.33
C ILE A 11 5.39 -7.42 4.92
N GLN A 12 4.82 -8.60 4.72
CA GLN A 12 4.78 -9.19 3.39
C GLN A 12 3.96 -8.36 2.43
N LEU A 13 2.83 -7.85 2.89
CA LEU A 13 1.99 -7.00 2.06
C LEU A 13 2.73 -5.74 1.66
N ALA A 14 3.43 -5.15 2.61
CA ALA A 14 4.18 -3.93 2.36
C ALA A 14 5.27 -4.18 1.32
N ARG A 15 6.02 -5.24 1.49
CA ARG A 15 7.10 -5.54 0.58
C ARG A 15 6.58 -5.85 -0.82
N TYR A 16 5.48 -6.55 -0.89
CA TYR A 16 4.89 -6.85 -2.17
C TYR A 16 4.48 -5.56 -2.90
N ILE A 17 3.83 -4.68 -2.17
CA ILE A 17 3.37 -3.42 -2.76
C ILE A 17 4.56 -2.57 -3.21
N ILE A 18 5.59 -2.51 -2.40
CA ILE A 18 6.77 -1.72 -2.73
C ILE A 18 7.49 -2.29 -3.95
N ASP A 19 7.68 -3.60 -3.96
CA ASP A 19 8.38 -4.25 -5.05
C ASP A 19 7.65 -4.17 -6.37
N SER A 20 6.36 -4.45 -6.35
CA SER A 20 5.57 -4.49 -7.57
C SER A 20 4.91 -3.16 -7.88
N LYS A 21 4.91 -2.25 -6.92
CA LYS A 21 4.22 -0.97 -7.05
C LYS A 21 2.75 -1.20 -7.34
N ASP A 22 2.21 -2.24 -6.75
CA ASP A 22 0.81 -2.58 -6.95
C ASP A 22 -0.08 -1.75 -6.04
N THR A 23 -1.38 -1.87 -6.24
CA THR A 23 -2.34 -1.15 -5.43
C THR A 23 -2.79 -2.01 -4.27
N VAL A 24 -3.53 -1.40 -3.35
CA VAL A 24 -4.09 -2.14 -2.24
C VAL A 24 -5.01 -3.24 -2.76
N ARG A 25 -5.76 -2.93 -3.80
CA ARG A 25 -6.66 -3.90 -4.39
C ARG A 25 -5.89 -5.09 -4.98
N GLY A 26 -4.81 -4.80 -5.68
CA GLY A 26 -3.99 -5.85 -6.26
C GLY A 26 -3.39 -6.74 -5.20
N ALA A 27 -2.90 -6.13 -4.13
CA ALA A 27 -2.32 -6.88 -3.03
C ALA A 27 -3.38 -7.76 -2.35
N ALA A 28 -4.56 -7.21 -2.17
CA ALA A 28 -5.64 -7.96 -1.55
C ALA A 28 -5.95 -9.21 -2.36
N LYS A 29 -5.98 -9.06 -3.66
CA LYS A 29 -6.26 -10.16 -4.55
C LYS A 29 -5.16 -11.19 -4.51
N LYS A 30 -3.93 -10.72 -4.51
CA LYS A 30 -2.77 -11.60 -4.48
C LYS A 30 -2.74 -12.43 -3.20
N PHE A 31 -3.06 -11.84 -2.09
CA PHE A 31 -3.01 -12.52 -0.81
C PHE A 31 -4.33 -13.16 -0.40
N GLY A 32 -5.35 -12.97 -1.18
CA GLY A 32 -6.65 -13.57 -0.88
C GLY A 32 -7.35 -13.00 0.34
N ILE A 33 -7.20 -11.70 0.56
CA ILE A 33 -7.84 -11.04 1.69
C ILE A 33 -8.56 -9.80 1.18
N SER A 34 -9.31 -9.15 2.05
CA SER A 34 -10.07 -7.99 1.63
C SER A 34 -9.19 -6.75 1.53
N LYS A 35 -9.64 -5.81 0.73
CA LYS A 35 -8.94 -4.56 0.56
C LYS A 35 -8.83 -3.81 1.87
N SER A 36 -9.88 -3.84 2.66
CA SER A 36 -9.88 -3.18 3.95
C SER A 36 -8.80 -3.75 4.86
N THR A 37 -8.63 -5.06 4.83
CA THR A 37 -7.62 -5.70 5.64
C THR A 37 -6.22 -5.27 5.23
N VAL A 38 -5.98 -5.22 3.93
CA VAL A 38 -4.67 -4.78 3.43
C VAL A 38 -4.39 -3.37 3.89
N HIS A 39 -5.35 -2.49 3.70
CA HIS A 39 -5.19 -1.10 4.05
C HIS A 39 -4.88 -0.94 5.54
N LYS A 40 -5.61 -1.65 6.35
CA LYS A 40 -5.41 -1.58 7.79
C LYS A 40 -4.04 -2.13 8.19
N ASP A 41 -3.65 -3.24 7.59
CA ASP A 41 -2.38 -3.85 7.91
C ASP A 41 -1.21 -2.94 7.57
N VAL A 42 -1.23 -2.36 6.38
CA VAL A 42 -0.09 -1.56 5.95
C VAL A 42 -0.10 -0.13 6.49
N SER A 43 -1.22 0.34 6.99
CA SER A 43 -1.25 1.69 7.54
C SER A 43 -1.19 1.70 9.06
N GLU A 44 -2.04 0.94 9.71
CA GLU A 44 -2.06 0.97 11.17
C GLU A 44 -1.11 -0.02 11.82
N ARG A 45 -1.23 -1.26 11.42
CA ARG A 45 -0.42 -2.29 12.07
C ARG A 45 1.04 -2.19 11.73
N LEU A 46 1.34 -1.98 10.48
CA LEU A 46 2.72 -1.89 10.04
C LEU A 46 3.42 -0.71 10.68
N LYS A 47 2.68 0.35 10.91
CA LYS A 47 3.23 1.54 11.54
C LYS A 47 3.81 1.23 12.91
N LYS A 48 3.20 0.33 13.64
CA LYS A 48 3.67 -0.06 14.94
C LYS A 48 4.81 -1.05 14.89
N ILE A 49 4.83 -1.84 13.83
CA ILE A 49 5.85 -2.87 13.69
C ILE A 49 7.11 -2.34 13.05
N ASN A 50 6.95 -1.61 11.98
CA ASN A 50 8.08 -1.10 11.21
C ASN A 50 7.71 0.22 10.56
N PRO A 51 7.89 1.32 11.27
CA PRO A 51 7.49 2.64 10.74
C PRO A 51 8.17 2.99 9.42
N SER A 52 9.40 2.58 9.24
CA SER A 52 10.11 2.87 7.99
C SER A 52 9.42 2.20 6.81
N LEU A 53 9.09 0.95 6.97
CA LEU A 53 8.43 0.20 5.91
C LEU A 53 7.04 0.75 5.65
N ALA A 54 6.35 1.14 6.71
CA ALA A 54 5.03 1.72 6.57
C ALA A 54 5.08 2.99 5.75
N ARG A 55 6.12 3.77 5.95
CA ARG A 55 6.30 5.00 5.21
C ARG A 55 6.55 4.71 3.73
N GLU A 56 7.38 3.74 3.44
CA GLU A 56 7.67 3.39 2.07
C GLU A 56 6.44 2.91 1.32
N VAL A 57 5.65 2.08 1.97
CA VAL A 57 4.42 1.60 1.37
C VAL A 57 3.48 2.76 1.10
N ARG A 58 3.40 3.68 2.03
CA ARG A 58 2.52 4.81 1.88
C ARG A 58 2.92 5.66 0.68
N ILE A 59 4.22 5.83 0.49
CA ILE A 59 4.70 6.59 -0.65
C ILE A 59 4.27 5.94 -1.96
N VAL A 60 4.40 4.63 -2.04
CA VAL A 60 4.01 3.91 -3.23
C VAL A 60 2.51 4.04 -3.49
N LEU A 61 1.71 3.91 -2.44
CA LEU A 61 0.28 4.03 -2.58
C LEU A 61 -0.13 5.43 -2.98
N ASP A 62 0.56 6.43 -2.45
CA ASP A 62 0.28 7.80 -2.81
C ASP A 62 0.65 8.07 -4.26
N GLU A 63 1.72 7.48 -4.71
CA GLU A 63 2.14 7.62 -6.10
C GLU A 63 1.09 7.03 -7.04
N ASN A 64 0.56 5.89 -6.69
CA ASN A 64 -0.48 5.28 -7.49
C ASN A 64 -1.70 6.18 -7.59
N LYS A 65 -2.05 6.78 -6.48
CA LYS A 65 -3.18 7.70 -6.45
C LYS A 65 -2.90 8.92 -7.30
N ALA A 66 -1.71 9.45 -7.18
CA ALA A 66 -1.32 10.63 -7.94
C ALA A 66 -1.41 10.37 -9.43
N GLU A 67 -0.99 9.20 -9.85
CA GLU A 67 -1.05 8.86 -11.25
C GLU A 67 -2.46 8.86 -11.78
N ARG A 68 -3.37 8.35 -10.97
CA ARG A 68 -4.76 8.34 -11.38
C ARG A 68 -5.26 9.76 -11.55
N HIS A 69 -4.89 10.61 -10.62
CA HIS A 69 -5.29 11.99 -10.66
C HIS A 69 -4.73 12.71 -11.87
N ILE A 70 -3.49 12.43 -12.17
CA ILE A 70 -2.85 13.06 -13.32
C ILE A 70 -3.62 12.80 -14.60
N ARG A 71 -4.08 11.58 -14.76
CA ARG A 71 -4.84 11.24 -15.93
C ARG A 71 -6.08 12.09 -16.09
N GLY A 72 -6.73 12.39 -15.00
CA GLY A 72 -7.95 13.14 -15.06
C GLY A 72 -7.81 14.60 -14.73
N GLY A 73 -6.74 14.98 -14.04
CA GLY A 73 -6.62 16.34 -13.60
C GLY A 73 -5.22 16.88 -13.71
N MET A 74 -4.66 16.72 -14.86
CA MET A 74 -3.31 17.13 -15.09
C MET A 74 -3.04 18.59 -14.76
N ALA A 75 -3.93 19.44 -15.14
CA ALA A 75 -3.76 20.86 -14.89
C ALA A 75 -3.65 21.17 -13.41
N THR A 76 -4.44 20.48 -12.64
CA THR A 76 -4.44 20.68 -11.22
C THR A 76 -3.12 20.28 -10.62
N LYS A 77 -2.58 19.22 -11.11
CA LYS A 77 -1.33 18.73 -10.64
C LYS A 77 -0.23 19.75 -10.81
N LEU A 78 -0.21 20.39 -11.93
CA LEU A 78 0.79 21.39 -12.21
C LEU A 78 0.77 22.53 -11.24
N LYS A 79 -0.38 22.85 -10.74
CA LYS A 79 -0.49 23.92 -9.81
C LYS A 79 0.25 23.70 -8.52
N TYR A 80 0.32 22.50 -8.10
CA TYR A 80 0.98 22.19 -6.85
C TYR A 80 2.46 22.00 -6.98
N SER A 81 2.94 21.89 -8.12
CA SER A 81 4.38 21.65 -8.30
C SER A 81 5.21 22.83 -7.98
#